data_80467af72b1a26a13ee7c81cec203e5e
#
_entry.id   80467af72b1a26a13ee7c81cec203e5e
#
_cell.length_a   1.000
_cell.length_b   1.000
_cell.length_c   1.000
_cell.angle_alpha   90.00
_cell.angle_beta   90.00
_cell.angle_gamma   90.00
#
_symmetry.space_group_name_H-M   'P 1'
#
loop_
_entity.id
_entity.type
_entity.pdbx_description
1 polymer ?
#
loop_
_entity_poly.entity_id
_entity_poly.type
_entity_poly.pdbx_seq_one_letter_code
_entity_poly.pdbx_strand_id
1 'polypeptide(L)'
;MSKIIGIDLGTTNSCVAVLEGGEPVVIANAEGARTTPSVVAFSKTGERMVGQVAKRQAVTNADRTIASIKRHMGENYHVNIDGKGYTPQEISAMVLQKLKADAEAYLGQPVTEAVITVPAYFSDAQRQATKDAGKIAGLEVKRIINEPTAAALAYGLDKENEQKIMVYDLGGGTFDVSILEIGDGIVEVLATAGDTRLGGDDFDQRVMDYLVAEFKKAEGIDLSNDKVAMQRLKEAAEKAKIELSGMTTTAINLPYITADATGPKHLDVSLTRAKFNELTVDLVERTMKPVRQAMDDAGLKPSDLHKVLLVGGSTRIPAVQEAVKGITGTEGFKGINPDECVAVGAAIQGGVLTGDVKDVVLLDVTPLSLGIETMGGVFTRLIDRNTTIPTRKSQIFSTAADGQTSVEVHVLQGEREMAAYNKTLGRFQLTGIAPAPRGVPQIEVTFDIDANGIVKVSAKDLGTGKEQQISITASTNLSQEDIDKAVKEAEQYAAEDKAKKEEVDTHNTADQVVYQTEKTLGELGDKISAEEKASIQAAVDKLKEVNKGTDIEAIKAATDEVQKAFYAVSEKLYQNAAPQDGQPGAQPGDDGVVDADYETVD
;
A
#
# COMPACT_ATOMS: atom_id res chain seq x y z
N MET A 1 6.14 8.97 33.92
CA MET A 1 5.92 9.20 32.48
C MET A 1 4.72 8.38 32.07
N SER A 2 3.88 8.86 31.17
CA SER A 2 2.77 8.08 30.59
C SER A 2 3.35 6.85 29.89
N LYS A 3 2.76 5.66 30.12
CA LYS A 3 3.15 4.44 29.43
C LYS A 3 2.54 4.45 28.04
N ILE A 4 3.34 4.14 27.02
CA ILE A 4 2.85 3.91 25.65
C ILE A 4 2.49 2.43 25.56
N ILE A 5 1.25 2.12 25.15
CA ILE A 5 0.82 0.75 24.90
C ILE A 5 1.01 0.40 23.42
N GLY A 6 1.35 -0.86 23.15
CA GLY A 6 1.38 -1.44 21.81
C GLY A 6 0.07 -2.19 21.53
N ILE A 7 -0.59 -1.86 20.44
CA ILE A 7 -1.86 -2.47 20.05
C ILE A 7 -1.73 -3.13 18.68
N ASP A 8 -2.01 -4.42 18.62
CA ASP A 8 -2.42 -5.11 17.41
C ASP A 8 -3.93 -4.96 17.22
N LEU A 9 -4.33 -4.11 16.29
CA LEU A 9 -5.75 -3.95 15.92
C LEU A 9 -6.09 -4.95 14.80
N GLY A 10 -6.25 -6.23 15.14
CA GLY A 10 -6.48 -7.29 14.16
C GLY A 10 -7.92 -7.30 13.58
N THR A 11 -8.10 -7.93 12.43
CA THR A 11 -9.42 -8.07 11.78
C THR A 11 -10.38 -8.90 12.63
N THR A 12 -9.91 -10.01 13.17
CA THR A 12 -10.73 -10.96 13.94
C THR A 12 -10.48 -10.87 15.44
N ASN A 13 -9.22 -10.74 15.84
CA ASN A 13 -8.80 -10.58 17.23
C ASN A 13 -7.79 -9.45 17.33
N SER A 14 -7.84 -8.71 18.43
CA SER A 14 -6.89 -7.66 18.78
C SER A 14 -6.13 -8.04 20.04
N CYS A 15 -4.92 -7.50 20.20
CA CYS A 15 -4.06 -7.76 21.33
C CYS A 15 -3.43 -6.45 21.81
N VAL A 16 -3.18 -6.32 23.11
CA VAL A 16 -2.50 -5.17 23.70
C VAL A 16 -1.34 -5.63 24.59
N ALA A 17 -0.23 -4.91 24.48
CA ALA A 17 0.97 -5.16 25.25
C ALA A 17 1.58 -3.85 25.75
N VAL A 18 2.44 -3.94 26.75
CA VAL A 18 3.17 -2.80 27.33
C VAL A 18 4.61 -3.21 27.63
N LEU A 19 5.52 -2.25 27.61
CA LEU A 19 6.90 -2.49 28.07
C LEU A 19 6.99 -2.24 29.59
N GLU A 20 7.39 -3.27 30.35
CA GLU A 20 7.63 -3.22 31.79
C GLU A 20 9.01 -3.74 32.14
N GLY A 21 9.82 -2.91 32.81
CA GLY A 21 11.19 -3.30 33.20
C GLY A 21 12.13 -3.63 32.02
N GLY A 22 11.82 -3.15 30.81
CA GLY A 22 12.57 -3.47 29.60
C GLY A 22 12.01 -4.67 28.82
N GLU A 23 11.05 -5.40 29.39
CA GLU A 23 10.45 -6.57 28.77
C GLU A 23 9.01 -6.29 28.30
N PRO A 24 8.59 -6.76 27.11
CA PRO A 24 7.23 -6.62 26.66
C PRO A 24 6.29 -7.62 27.34
N VAL A 25 5.19 -7.11 27.87
CA VAL A 25 4.16 -7.90 28.58
C VAL A 25 2.83 -7.77 27.84
N VAL A 26 2.25 -8.89 27.43
CA VAL A 26 0.88 -8.93 26.88
C VAL A 26 -0.12 -8.83 28.00
N ILE A 27 -1.03 -7.85 27.90
CA ILE A 27 -2.05 -7.57 28.90
C ILE A 27 -3.26 -8.49 28.65
N ALA A 28 -3.66 -9.24 29.67
CA ALA A 28 -4.90 -10.00 29.64
C ALA A 28 -6.11 -9.06 29.77
N ASN A 29 -7.16 -9.34 29.00
CA ASN A 29 -8.43 -8.60 29.12
C ASN A 29 -9.19 -8.96 30.40
N ALA A 30 -10.30 -8.25 30.65
CA ALA A 30 -11.13 -8.48 31.83
C ALA A 30 -11.72 -9.92 31.93
N GLU A 31 -11.79 -10.62 30.81
CA GLU A 31 -12.23 -12.02 30.74
C GLU A 31 -11.07 -13.04 30.92
N GLY A 32 -9.85 -12.55 31.16
CA GLY A 32 -8.65 -13.36 31.39
C GLY A 32 -7.97 -13.86 30.11
N ALA A 33 -8.45 -13.49 28.93
CA ALA A 33 -7.83 -13.86 27.66
C ALA A 33 -6.75 -12.86 27.24
N ARG A 34 -5.71 -13.33 26.53
CA ARG A 34 -4.60 -12.49 26.03
C ARG A 34 -4.93 -11.79 24.70
N THR A 35 -6.00 -12.22 24.04
CA THR A 35 -6.55 -11.57 22.84
C THR A 35 -8.01 -11.23 23.05
N THR A 36 -8.48 -10.19 22.41
CA THR A 36 -9.86 -9.71 22.47
C THR A 36 -10.48 -9.79 21.07
N PRO A 37 -11.62 -10.48 20.88
CA PRO A 37 -12.32 -10.49 19.60
C PRO A 37 -12.63 -9.07 19.11
N SER A 38 -12.30 -8.76 17.87
CA SER A 38 -12.60 -7.48 17.21
C SER A 38 -14.07 -7.43 16.79
N VAL A 39 -14.97 -7.63 17.75
CA VAL A 39 -16.41 -7.71 17.57
C VAL A 39 -17.08 -6.66 18.44
N VAL A 40 -18.00 -5.90 17.83
CA VAL A 40 -18.85 -4.90 18.51
C VAL A 40 -20.30 -5.27 18.31
N ALA A 41 -21.09 -5.18 19.35
CA ALA A 41 -22.54 -5.41 19.28
C ALA A 41 -23.32 -4.37 20.08
N PHE A 42 -24.56 -4.15 19.69
CA PHE A 42 -25.50 -3.27 20.39
C PHE A 42 -26.71 -4.08 20.87
N SER A 43 -27.04 -3.96 22.15
CA SER A 43 -28.24 -4.56 22.71
C SER A 43 -29.51 -3.88 22.17
N LYS A 44 -30.67 -4.48 22.38
CA LYS A 44 -31.97 -3.85 22.05
C LYS A 44 -32.23 -2.55 22.84
N THR A 45 -31.54 -2.36 23.96
CA THR A 45 -31.61 -1.17 24.82
C THR A 45 -30.55 -0.11 24.46
N GLY A 46 -29.74 -0.37 23.41
CA GLY A 46 -28.68 0.53 22.96
C GLY A 46 -27.34 0.41 23.71
N GLU A 47 -27.21 -0.56 24.62
CA GLU A 47 -25.96 -0.84 25.32
C GLU A 47 -24.91 -1.42 24.35
N ARG A 48 -23.71 -0.86 24.40
CA ARG A 48 -22.58 -1.30 23.57
C ARG A 48 -21.79 -2.43 24.26
N MET A 49 -21.61 -3.51 23.55
CA MET A 49 -20.79 -4.64 23.93
C MET A 49 -19.58 -4.77 22.99
N VAL A 50 -18.42 -5.13 23.54
CA VAL A 50 -17.18 -5.28 22.75
C VAL A 50 -16.45 -6.54 23.18
N GLY A 51 -15.80 -7.23 22.24
CA GLY A 51 -14.97 -8.38 22.52
C GLY A 51 -15.78 -9.67 22.72
N GLN A 52 -15.41 -10.47 23.69
CA GLN A 52 -15.97 -11.80 23.92
C GLN A 52 -17.48 -11.74 24.24
N VAL A 53 -17.92 -10.73 24.97
CA VAL A 53 -19.35 -10.54 25.29
C VAL A 53 -20.16 -10.29 24.01
N ALA A 54 -19.65 -9.45 23.11
CA ALA A 54 -20.27 -9.21 21.81
C ALA A 54 -20.28 -10.47 20.93
N LYS A 55 -19.19 -11.23 20.88
CA LYS A 55 -19.08 -12.48 20.11
C LYS A 55 -20.07 -13.54 20.60
N ARG A 56 -20.21 -13.73 21.91
CA ARG A 56 -21.10 -14.75 22.49
C ARG A 56 -22.56 -14.58 22.15
N GLN A 57 -23.05 -13.37 22.00
CA GLN A 57 -24.46 -13.07 21.70
C GLN A 57 -24.75 -12.90 20.19
N ALA A 58 -23.74 -13.04 19.33
CA ALA A 58 -23.85 -12.78 17.88
C ALA A 58 -24.95 -13.60 17.20
N VAL A 59 -25.12 -14.87 17.57
CA VAL A 59 -26.18 -15.75 17.04
C VAL A 59 -27.59 -15.18 17.29
N THR A 60 -27.83 -14.65 18.48
CA THR A 60 -29.17 -14.16 18.89
C THR A 60 -29.39 -12.68 18.52
N ASN A 61 -28.34 -11.99 18.04
CA ASN A 61 -28.32 -10.56 17.77
C ASN A 61 -27.50 -10.22 16.51
N ALA A 62 -27.61 -11.06 15.48
CA ALA A 62 -26.78 -10.98 14.29
C ALA A 62 -26.88 -9.62 13.57
N ASP A 63 -28.08 -9.02 13.49
CA ASP A 63 -28.31 -7.72 12.84
C ASP A 63 -27.65 -6.53 13.53
N ARG A 64 -27.23 -6.68 14.78
CA ARG A 64 -26.62 -5.63 15.60
C ARG A 64 -25.21 -6.00 16.06
N THR A 65 -24.61 -7.02 15.45
CA THR A 65 -23.26 -7.48 15.74
C THR A 65 -22.37 -7.26 14.53
N ILE A 66 -21.28 -6.54 14.73
CA ILE A 66 -20.32 -6.14 13.70
C ILE A 66 -19.02 -6.88 13.96
N ALA A 67 -18.55 -7.65 12.97
CA ALA A 67 -17.25 -8.30 12.94
C ALA A 67 -16.49 -7.91 11.69
N SER A 68 -15.17 -8.10 11.69
CA SER A 68 -14.28 -7.91 10.54
C SER A 68 -14.33 -6.50 9.91
N ILE A 69 -14.68 -5.48 10.70
CA ILE A 69 -14.84 -4.09 10.23
C ILE A 69 -13.54 -3.51 9.65
N LYS A 70 -12.37 -4.01 10.07
CA LYS A 70 -11.05 -3.59 9.57
C LYS A 70 -10.93 -3.74 8.05
N ARG A 71 -11.65 -4.68 7.42
CA ARG A 71 -11.70 -4.87 5.96
C ARG A 71 -12.30 -3.67 5.21
N HIS A 72 -13.03 -2.80 5.90
CA HIS A 72 -13.66 -1.60 5.36
C HIS A 72 -12.96 -0.31 5.79
N MET A 73 -11.81 -0.41 6.49
CA MET A 73 -11.05 0.77 6.87
C MET A 73 -10.65 1.58 5.64
N GLY A 74 -10.88 2.90 5.73
CA GLY A 74 -10.59 3.81 4.63
C GLY A 74 -11.61 3.82 3.49
N GLU A 75 -12.67 3.00 3.53
CA GLU A 75 -13.77 3.00 2.56
C GLU A 75 -14.91 3.92 3.04
N ASN A 76 -15.71 4.40 2.08
CA ASN A 76 -16.98 5.08 2.40
C ASN A 76 -18.05 4.04 2.73
N TYR A 77 -17.83 3.34 3.84
CA TYR A 77 -18.69 2.26 4.32
C TYR A 77 -19.36 2.68 5.62
N HIS A 78 -20.63 2.31 5.80
CA HIS A 78 -21.39 2.59 7.02
C HIS A 78 -22.18 1.37 7.44
N VAL A 79 -22.07 1.01 8.71
CA VAL A 79 -22.96 0.02 9.35
C VAL A 79 -24.13 0.76 9.96
N ASN A 80 -25.35 0.41 9.56
CA ASN A 80 -26.56 1.01 10.12
C ASN A 80 -27.09 0.18 11.29
N ILE A 81 -27.12 0.76 12.48
CA ILE A 81 -27.68 0.15 13.69
C ILE A 81 -28.75 1.09 14.20
N ASP A 82 -30.00 0.63 14.22
CA ASP A 82 -31.17 1.36 14.72
C ASP A 82 -31.34 2.78 14.12
N GLY A 83 -31.02 2.91 12.83
CA GLY A 83 -31.11 4.18 12.09
C GLY A 83 -29.87 5.09 12.25
N LYS A 84 -28.87 4.70 13.05
CA LYS A 84 -27.60 5.39 13.16
C LYS A 84 -26.53 4.70 12.30
N GLY A 85 -25.91 5.46 11.38
CA GLY A 85 -24.76 5.00 10.60
C GLY A 85 -23.46 5.13 11.41
N TYR A 86 -22.67 4.04 11.45
CA TYR A 86 -21.34 4.02 12.06
C TYR A 86 -20.28 3.77 10.98
N THR A 87 -19.22 4.56 10.99
CA THR A 87 -18.05 4.38 10.13
C THR A 87 -17.16 3.23 10.64
N PRO A 88 -16.30 2.65 9.78
CA PRO A 88 -15.30 1.67 10.23
C PRO A 88 -14.38 2.22 11.33
N GLN A 89 -14.04 3.51 11.28
CA GLN A 89 -13.22 4.18 12.30
C GLN A 89 -13.92 4.21 13.67
N GLU A 90 -15.22 4.53 13.70
CA GLU A 90 -15.99 4.55 14.95
C GLU A 90 -16.12 3.15 15.56
N ILE A 91 -16.38 2.12 14.76
CA ILE A 91 -16.45 0.74 15.24
C ILE A 91 -15.08 0.26 15.73
N SER A 92 -14.01 0.54 14.99
CA SER A 92 -12.63 0.20 15.40
C SER A 92 -12.24 0.95 16.68
N ALA A 93 -12.67 2.20 16.84
CA ALA A 93 -12.44 2.97 18.05
C ALA A 93 -13.08 2.33 19.30
N MET A 94 -14.23 1.68 19.15
CA MET A 94 -14.87 0.95 20.25
C MET A 94 -14.01 -0.24 20.71
N VAL A 95 -13.37 -0.94 19.77
CA VAL A 95 -12.40 -2.01 20.10
C VAL A 95 -11.18 -1.42 20.81
N LEU A 96 -10.63 -0.32 20.29
CA LEU A 96 -9.48 0.36 20.90
C LEU A 96 -9.81 0.88 22.31
N GLN A 97 -11.02 1.39 22.54
CA GLN A 97 -11.47 1.81 23.88
C GLN A 97 -11.51 0.64 24.87
N LYS A 98 -11.93 -0.55 24.45
CA LYS A 98 -11.90 -1.75 25.29
C LYS A 98 -10.46 -2.12 25.65
N LEU A 99 -9.54 -2.17 24.67
CA LEU A 99 -8.14 -2.49 24.91
C LEU A 99 -7.46 -1.46 25.82
N LYS A 100 -7.79 -0.18 25.63
CA LYS A 100 -7.34 0.91 26.50
C LYS A 100 -7.81 0.70 27.93
N ALA A 101 -9.10 0.41 28.13
CA ALA A 101 -9.67 0.18 29.46
C ALA A 101 -9.03 -1.04 30.16
N ASP A 102 -8.77 -2.13 29.42
CA ASP A 102 -8.06 -3.30 29.94
C ASP A 102 -6.62 -2.95 30.36
N ALA A 103 -5.94 -2.12 29.55
CA ALA A 103 -4.59 -1.66 29.85
C ALA A 103 -4.58 -0.72 31.08
N GLU A 104 -5.54 0.19 31.20
CA GLU A 104 -5.69 1.08 32.36
C GLU A 104 -5.98 0.29 33.65
N ALA A 105 -6.83 -0.74 33.56
CA ALA A 105 -7.10 -1.63 34.68
C ALA A 105 -5.86 -2.42 35.13
N TYR A 106 -5.07 -2.89 34.17
CA TYR A 106 -3.82 -3.60 34.46
C TYR A 106 -2.75 -2.69 35.06
N LEU A 107 -2.56 -1.50 34.48
CA LEU A 107 -1.50 -0.55 34.88
C LEU A 107 -1.86 0.27 36.12
N GLY A 108 -3.15 0.32 36.51
CA GLY A 108 -3.64 1.16 37.60
C GLY A 108 -3.50 2.68 37.36
N GLN A 109 -3.35 3.09 36.10
CA GLN A 109 -3.20 4.51 35.72
C GLN A 109 -3.82 4.79 34.33
N PRO A 110 -4.17 6.04 34.02
CA PRO A 110 -4.67 6.39 32.70
C PRO A 110 -3.66 6.12 31.59
N VAL A 111 -4.14 5.68 30.43
CA VAL A 111 -3.36 5.46 29.20
C VAL A 111 -3.84 6.43 28.13
N THR A 112 -2.94 7.28 27.66
CA THR A 112 -3.26 8.32 26.67
C THR A 112 -2.51 8.16 25.36
N GLU A 113 -1.50 7.29 25.30
CA GLU A 113 -0.61 7.16 24.14
C GLU A 113 -0.51 5.70 23.69
N ALA A 114 -0.46 5.48 22.37
CA ALA A 114 -0.36 4.15 21.80
C ALA A 114 0.50 4.11 20.52
N VAL A 115 1.11 2.95 20.26
CA VAL A 115 1.55 2.49 18.94
C VAL A 115 0.51 1.50 18.45
N ILE A 116 -0.02 1.70 17.24
CA ILE A 116 -1.05 0.85 16.64
C ILE A 116 -0.52 0.24 15.35
N THR A 117 -0.78 -1.06 15.16
CA THR A 117 -0.31 -1.78 13.97
C THR A 117 -1.33 -1.74 12.83
N VAL A 118 -0.80 -1.85 11.62
CA VAL A 118 -1.58 -1.98 10.38
C VAL A 118 -0.92 -3.01 9.46
N PRO A 119 -1.67 -3.67 8.59
CA PRO A 119 -1.09 -4.46 7.51
C PRO A 119 -0.07 -3.64 6.71
N ALA A 120 1.04 -4.27 6.29
CA ALA A 120 2.09 -3.57 5.56
C ALA A 120 1.56 -2.95 4.25
N TYR A 121 0.62 -3.61 3.63
CA TYR A 121 0.03 -3.23 2.36
C TYR A 121 -1.17 -2.27 2.48
N PHE A 122 -1.47 -1.78 3.69
CA PHE A 122 -2.49 -0.74 3.87
C PHE A 122 -2.10 0.53 3.12
N SER A 123 -3.06 1.08 2.39
CA SER A 123 -2.94 2.39 1.75
C SER A 123 -2.82 3.50 2.81
N ASP A 124 -2.32 4.65 2.39
CA ASP A 124 -2.21 5.86 3.23
C ASP A 124 -3.51 6.19 3.96
N ALA A 125 -4.64 6.11 3.31
CA ALA A 125 -5.90 6.44 3.94
C ALA A 125 -6.45 5.35 4.87
N GLN A 126 -6.11 4.08 4.68
CA GLN A 126 -6.39 3.04 5.68
C GLN A 126 -5.54 3.27 6.93
N ARG A 127 -4.29 3.73 6.77
CA ARG A 127 -3.39 4.17 7.87
C ARG A 127 -3.96 5.38 8.58
N GLN A 128 -4.39 6.39 7.84
CA GLN A 128 -5.02 7.59 8.42
C GLN A 128 -6.33 7.25 9.14
N ALA A 129 -7.18 6.39 8.56
CA ALA A 129 -8.40 5.92 9.19
C ALA A 129 -8.11 5.17 10.51
N THR A 130 -7.04 4.38 10.58
CA THR A 130 -6.60 3.72 11.81
C THR A 130 -6.12 4.73 12.85
N LYS A 131 -5.38 5.76 12.43
CA LYS A 131 -4.95 6.85 13.31
C LYS A 131 -6.14 7.64 13.86
N ASP A 132 -7.15 7.89 13.02
CA ASP A 132 -8.38 8.57 13.42
C ASP A 132 -9.21 7.73 14.40
N ALA A 133 -9.28 6.40 14.21
CA ALA A 133 -9.89 5.48 15.17
C ALA A 133 -9.21 5.56 16.54
N GLY A 134 -7.87 5.65 16.58
CA GLY A 134 -7.11 5.89 17.81
C GLY A 134 -7.50 7.19 18.50
N LYS A 135 -7.61 8.28 17.74
CA LYS A 135 -8.05 9.58 18.29
C LYS A 135 -9.48 9.51 18.84
N ILE A 136 -10.42 8.87 18.12
CA ILE A 136 -11.80 8.69 18.58
C ILE A 136 -11.83 7.86 19.88
N ALA A 137 -10.90 6.89 20.03
CA ALA A 137 -10.74 6.11 21.26
C ALA A 137 -10.11 6.90 22.43
N GLY A 138 -9.68 8.14 22.21
CA GLY A 138 -8.99 8.96 23.20
C GLY A 138 -7.53 8.55 23.41
N LEU A 139 -6.87 8.09 22.31
CA LEU A 139 -5.46 7.75 22.27
C LEU A 139 -4.72 8.71 21.33
N GLU A 140 -3.61 9.26 21.79
CA GLU A 140 -2.61 9.88 20.91
C GLU A 140 -1.80 8.76 20.24
N VAL A 141 -2.01 8.58 18.94
CA VAL A 141 -1.28 7.57 18.16
C VAL A 141 0.11 8.12 17.83
N LYS A 142 1.10 7.69 18.59
CA LYS A 142 2.51 8.14 18.45
C LYS A 142 3.15 7.57 17.19
N ARG A 143 2.79 6.34 16.82
CA ARG A 143 3.29 5.66 15.63
C ARG A 143 2.24 4.70 15.08
N ILE A 144 2.11 4.66 13.76
CA ILE A 144 1.55 3.52 13.02
C ILE A 144 2.73 2.67 12.56
N ILE A 145 2.71 1.36 12.84
CA ILE A 145 3.76 0.40 12.48
C ILE A 145 3.15 -0.74 11.68
N ASN A 146 3.87 -1.28 10.71
CA ASN A 146 3.42 -2.43 9.94
C ASN A 146 3.46 -3.71 10.79
N GLU A 147 2.44 -4.56 10.66
CA GLU A 147 2.30 -5.83 11.40
C GLU A 147 3.52 -6.74 11.23
N PRO A 148 4.01 -7.03 10.00
CA PRO A 148 5.19 -7.86 9.83
C PRO A 148 6.46 -7.23 10.41
N THR A 149 6.56 -5.90 10.40
CA THR A 149 7.67 -5.18 10.99
C THR A 149 7.65 -5.26 12.53
N ALA A 150 6.47 -5.14 13.13
CA ALA A 150 6.28 -5.35 14.56
C ALA A 150 6.64 -6.79 14.97
N ALA A 151 6.20 -7.79 14.19
CA ALA A 151 6.56 -9.20 14.45
C ALA A 151 8.07 -9.44 14.34
N ALA A 152 8.75 -8.77 13.39
CA ALA A 152 10.20 -8.82 13.25
C ALA A 152 10.92 -8.19 14.45
N LEU A 153 10.43 -7.07 14.99
CA LEU A 153 10.94 -6.48 16.23
C LEU A 153 10.82 -7.45 17.43
N ALA A 154 9.66 -8.11 17.55
CA ALA A 154 9.45 -9.10 18.62
C ALA A 154 10.39 -10.30 18.51
N TYR A 155 10.81 -10.66 17.29
CA TYR A 155 11.77 -11.74 17.04
C TYR A 155 13.22 -11.29 17.21
N GLY A 156 13.55 -10.10 16.73
CA GLY A 156 14.94 -9.69 16.43
C GLY A 156 15.63 -8.85 17.49
N LEU A 157 14.93 -8.48 18.57
CA LEU A 157 15.48 -7.55 19.57
C LEU A 157 16.81 -8.01 20.20
N ASP A 158 17.04 -9.34 20.26
CA ASP A 158 18.21 -9.97 20.86
C ASP A 158 19.21 -10.53 19.82
N LYS A 159 19.06 -10.21 18.52
CA LYS A 159 19.91 -10.75 17.45
C LYS A 159 21.06 -9.82 17.14
N GLU A 160 22.28 -10.32 17.39
CA GLU A 160 23.53 -9.62 17.09
C GLU A 160 24.04 -9.83 15.65
N ASN A 161 23.63 -10.95 14.99
CA ASN A 161 24.10 -11.30 13.66
C ASN A 161 23.06 -10.90 12.61
N GLU A 162 23.52 -10.40 11.46
CA GLU A 162 22.68 -10.14 10.30
C GLU A 162 21.92 -11.38 9.85
N GLN A 163 20.61 -11.26 9.72
CA GLN A 163 19.71 -12.31 9.27
C GLN A 163 18.72 -11.76 8.27
N LYS A 164 18.56 -12.44 7.14
CA LYS A 164 17.47 -12.20 6.19
C LYS A 164 16.32 -13.10 6.55
N ILE A 165 15.18 -12.51 6.88
CA ILE A 165 14.00 -13.23 7.32
C ILE A 165 12.82 -12.92 6.43
N MET A 166 11.91 -13.87 6.32
CA MET A 166 10.58 -13.65 5.77
C MET A 166 9.59 -13.64 6.91
N VAL A 167 8.75 -12.62 6.97
CA VAL A 167 7.53 -12.62 7.79
C VAL A 167 6.36 -12.91 6.88
N TYR A 168 5.67 -14.02 7.13
CA TYR A 168 4.48 -14.46 6.44
C TYR A 168 3.31 -14.32 7.39
N ASP A 169 2.51 -13.27 7.20
CA ASP A 169 1.39 -12.93 8.08
C ASP A 169 0.06 -13.23 7.39
N LEU A 170 -0.61 -14.29 7.83
CA LEU A 170 -1.96 -14.65 7.37
C LEU A 170 -2.93 -14.52 8.55
N GLY A 171 -3.51 -13.33 8.65
CA GLY A 171 -4.49 -12.99 9.68
C GLY A 171 -5.90 -13.50 9.36
N GLY A 172 -6.90 -12.92 10.03
CA GLY A 172 -8.31 -13.21 9.77
C GLY A 172 -8.84 -12.62 8.47
N GLY A 173 -8.31 -11.46 8.05
CA GLY A 173 -8.85 -10.72 6.91
C GLY A 173 -7.83 -10.29 5.86
N THR A 174 -6.54 -10.31 6.20
CA THR A 174 -5.45 -9.83 5.36
C THR A 174 -4.32 -10.84 5.30
N PHE A 175 -3.58 -10.81 4.21
CA PHE A 175 -2.33 -11.52 4.01
C PHE A 175 -1.21 -10.53 3.66
N ASP A 176 -0.13 -10.54 4.42
CA ASP A 176 1.08 -9.78 4.14
C ASP A 176 2.30 -10.69 4.16
N VAL A 177 3.26 -10.42 3.28
CA VAL A 177 4.58 -11.01 3.29
C VAL A 177 5.62 -9.91 3.18
N SER A 178 6.59 -9.91 4.09
CA SER A 178 7.71 -8.97 4.07
C SER A 178 9.02 -9.72 4.16
N ILE A 179 10.00 -9.24 3.42
CA ILE A 179 11.39 -9.66 3.50
C ILE A 179 12.14 -8.58 4.27
N LEU A 180 12.81 -8.97 5.33
CA LEU A 180 13.53 -8.04 6.21
C LEU A 180 14.96 -8.50 6.42
N GLU A 181 15.82 -7.55 6.67
CA GLU A 181 17.18 -7.75 7.21
C GLU A 181 17.21 -7.25 8.65
N ILE A 182 17.70 -8.10 9.55
CA ILE A 182 17.79 -7.80 10.97
C ILE A 182 19.23 -8.04 11.40
N GLY A 183 19.83 -7.09 12.12
CA GLY A 183 21.15 -7.20 12.70
C GLY A 183 21.59 -5.89 13.33
N ASP A 184 22.45 -5.97 14.35
CA ASP A 184 23.06 -4.82 15.04
C ASP A 184 22.05 -3.73 15.49
N GLY A 185 20.85 -4.15 15.90
CA GLY A 185 19.77 -3.23 16.32
C GLY A 185 19.00 -2.60 15.16
N ILE A 186 19.29 -2.94 13.91
CA ILE A 186 18.58 -2.43 12.73
C ILE A 186 17.58 -3.49 12.26
N VAL A 187 16.35 -3.06 12.00
CA VAL A 187 15.30 -3.84 11.33
C VAL A 187 14.93 -3.09 10.07
N GLU A 188 15.37 -3.58 8.93
CA GLU A 188 15.16 -2.98 7.63
C GLU A 188 14.23 -3.86 6.77
N VAL A 189 13.16 -3.27 6.25
CA VAL A 189 12.28 -3.93 5.27
C VAL A 189 12.90 -3.78 3.88
N LEU A 190 13.21 -4.90 3.24
CA LEU A 190 13.75 -4.90 1.87
C LEU A 190 12.63 -4.89 0.82
N ALA A 191 11.56 -5.65 1.07
CA ALA A 191 10.39 -5.70 0.18
C ALA A 191 9.15 -6.15 0.96
N THR A 192 7.98 -5.72 0.48
CA THR A 192 6.68 -6.15 1.00
C THR A 192 5.69 -6.37 -0.13
N ALA A 193 4.83 -7.36 0.03
CA ALA A 193 3.71 -7.66 -0.87
C ALA A 193 2.55 -8.24 -0.06
N GLY A 194 1.33 -8.29 -0.63
CA GLY A 194 0.19 -8.80 0.15
C GLY A 194 -1.12 -8.86 -0.61
N ASP A 195 -2.17 -9.22 0.13
CA ASP A 195 -3.57 -9.24 -0.32
C ASP A 195 -4.45 -8.87 0.89
N THR A 196 -5.01 -7.65 0.91
CA THR A 196 -5.82 -7.15 2.04
C THR A 196 -7.24 -7.72 2.07
N ARG A 197 -7.59 -8.62 1.14
CA ARG A 197 -8.86 -9.35 1.12
C ARG A 197 -8.66 -10.87 1.07
N LEU A 198 -7.64 -11.34 1.75
CA LEU A 198 -7.33 -12.76 1.91
C LEU A 198 -6.97 -13.05 3.37
N GLY A 199 -7.74 -13.89 4.03
CA GLY A 199 -7.48 -14.28 5.41
C GLY A 199 -8.39 -15.40 5.88
N GLY A 200 -8.34 -15.71 7.17
CA GLY A 200 -9.12 -16.79 7.80
C GLY A 200 -10.62 -16.74 7.54
N ASP A 201 -11.20 -15.54 7.43
CA ASP A 201 -12.61 -15.35 7.10
C ASP A 201 -12.99 -15.92 5.73
N ASP A 202 -12.05 -15.91 4.77
CA ASP A 202 -12.28 -16.45 3.43
C ASP A 202 -12.24 -17.99 3.47
N PHE A 203 -11.38 -18.57 4.31
CA PHE A 203 -11.39 -20.02 4.56
C PHE A 203 -12.69 -20.45 5.25
N ASP A 204 -13.18 -19.69 6.23
CA ASP A 204 -14.46 -19.93 6.88
C ASP A 204 -15.61 -19.85 5.87
N GLN A 205 -15.60 -18.87 4.97
CA GLN A 205 -16.63 -18.74 3.94
C GLN A 205 -16.68 -19.97 3.02
N ARG A 206 -15.53 -20.55 2.62
CA ARG A 206 -15.51 -21.79 1.84
C ARG A 206 -16.19 -22.96 2.56
N VAL A 207 -15.96 -23.07 3.88
CA VAL A 207 -16.63 -24.09 4.69
C VAL A 207 -18.13 -23.80 4.83
N MET A 208 -18.52 -22.54 5.06
CA MET A 208 -19.93 -22.14 5.10
C MET A 208 -20.65 -22.50 3.80
N ASP A 209 -20.08 -22.13 2.65
CA ASP A 209 -20.67 -22.41 1.33
C ASP A 209 -20.84 -23.92 1.11
N TYR A 210 -19.86 -24.71 1.53
CA TYR A 210 -19.95 -26.17 1.50
C TYR A 210 -21.09 -26.70 2.38
N LEU A 211 -21.21 -26.21 3.62
CA LEU A 211 -22.28 -26.63 4.54
C LEU A 211 -23.68 -26.25 4.05
N VAL A 212 -23.84 -25.06 3.47
CA VAL A 212 -25.10 -24.62 2.84
C VAL A 212 -25.47 -25.55 1.68
N ALA A 213 -24.50 -25.88 0.83
CA ALA A 213 -24.71 -26.77 -0.32
C ALA A 213 -25.09 -28.18 0.11
N GLU A 214 -24.40 -28.77 1.09
CA GLU A 214 -24.71 -30.11 1.64
C GLU A 214 -26.10 -30.14 2.30
N PHE A 215 -26.43 -29.10 3.08
CA PHE A 215 -27.75 -29.00 3.69
C PHE A 215 -28.87 -28.86 2.65
N LYS A 216 -28.67 -28.04 1.64
CA LYS A 216 -29.62 -27.87 0.53
C LYS A 216 -29.83 -29.16 -0.25
N LYS A 217 -28.75 -29.96 -0.41
CA LYS A 217 -28.81 -31.26 -1.08
C LYS A 217 -29.58 -32.30 -0.25
N ALA A 218 -29.41 -32.29 1.08
CA ALA A 218 -30.01 -33.24 1.99
C ALA A 218 -31.50 -32.90 2.30
N GLU A 219 -31.80 -31.63 2.56
CA GLU A 219 -33.11 -31.19 3.07
C GLU A 219 -33.93 -30.35 2.06
N GLY A 220 -33.33 -29.97 0.92
CA GLY A 220 -33.97 -29.12 -0.08
C GLY A 220 -34.13 -27.64 0.33
N ILE A 221 -33.57 -27.22 1.46
CA ILE A 221 -33.71 -25.90 2.05
C ILE A 221 -32.40 -25.11 1.87
N ASP A 222 -32.52 -23.86 1.40
CA ASP A 222 -31.40 -22.94 1.28
C ASP A 222 -31.29 -22.05 2.52
N LEU A 223 -30.19 -22.19 3.27
CA LEU A 223 -29.94 -21.43 4.50
C LEU A 223 -29.38 -20.03 4.25
N SER A 224 -28.97 -19.67 3.05
CA SER A 224 -28.25 -18.43 2.75
C SER A 224 -29.03 -17.15 3.10
N ASN A 225 -30.36 -17.22 3.16
CA ASN A 225 -31.23 -16.10 3.54
C ASN A 225 -31.60 -16.05 5.03
N ASP A 226 -31.22 -17.08 5.80
CA ASP A 226 -31.48 -17.14 7.24
C ASP A 226 -30.25 -16.62 7.99
N LYS A 227 -30.32 -15.39 8.47
CA LYS A 227 -29.20 -14.72 9.15
C LYS A 227 -28.75 -15.45 10.42
N VAL A 228 -29.70 -16.06 11.17
CA VAL A 228 -29.39 -16.81 12.40
C VAL A 228 -28.67 -18.11 12.02
N ALA A 229 -29.17 -18.82 11.02
CA ALA A 229 -28.51 -20.02 10.50
C ALA A 229 -27.11 -19.69 9.96
N MET A 230 -26.95 -18.63 9.16
CA MET A 230 -25.66 -18.20 8.62
C MET A 230 -24.67 -17.82 9.71
N GLN A 231 -25.10 -17.14 10.78
CA GLN A 231 -24.22 -16.81 11.90
C GLN A 231 -23.76 -18.09 12.64
N ARG A 232 -24.65 -19.06 12.84
CA ARG A 232 -24.30 -20.36 13.42
C ARG A 232 -23.34 -21.16 12.53
N LEU A 233 -23.55 -21.12 11.21
CA LEU A 233 -22.63 -21.73 10.25
C LEU A 233 -21.26 -21.06 10.28
N LYS A 234 -21.18 -19.73 10.41
CA LYS A 234 -19.92 -19.00 10.54
C LYS A 234 -19.11 -19.44 11.77
N GLU A 235 -19.75 -19.51 12.92
CA GLU A 235 -19.10 -19.96 14.16
C GLU A 235 -18.64 -21.42 14.05
N ALA A 236 -19.46 -22.29 13.44
CA ALA A 236 -19.13 -23.68 13.25
C ALA A 236 -17.98 -23.87 12.24
N ALA A 237 -17.94 -23.07 11.17
CA ALA A 237 -16.89 -23.08 10.17
C ALA A 237 -15.54 -22.62 10.76
N GLU A 238 -15.52 -21.51 11.52
CA GLU A 238 -14.33 -21.04 12.23
C GLU A 238 -13.80 -22.11 13.19
N LYS A 239 -14.71 -22.71 13.99
CA LYS A 239 -14.35 -23.80 14.89
C LYS A 239 -13.78 -25.00 14.16
N ALA A 240 -14.42 -25.45 13.09
CA ALA A 240 -13.96 -26.58 12.28
C ALA A 240 -12.57 -26.31 11.66
N LYS A 241 -12.32 -25.12 11.13
CA LYS A 241 -11.01 -24.69 10.63
C LYS A 241 -9.93 -24.81 11.71
N ILE A 242 -10.21 -24.34 12.93
CA ILE A 242 -9.28 -24.41 14.06
C ILE A 242 -9.01 -25.87 14.43
N GLU A 243 -10.05 -26.70 14.58
CA GLU A 243 -9.93 -28.11 14.94
C GLU A 243 -9.16 -28.92 13.88
N LEU A 244 -9.44 -28.67 12.59
CA LEU A 244 -8.74 -29.33 11.48
C LEU A 244 -7.26 -28.94 11.35
N SER A 245 -6.81 -27.90 12.02
CA SER A 245 -5.38 -27.59 12.12
C SER A 245 -4.64 -28.61 13.01
N GLY A 246 -5.31 -29.20 14.01
CA GLY A 246 -4.75 -30.24 14.89
C GLY A 246 -5.21 -31.66 14.56
N MET A 247 -6.43 -31.81 14.01
CA MET A 247 -7.07 -33.11 13.75
C MET A 247 -7.27 -33.35 12.26
N THR A 248 -7.47 -34.62 11.90
CA THR A 248 -7.73 -35.01 10.50
C THR A 248 -9.21 -34.97 10.12
N THR A 249 -10.10 -34.94 11.11
CA THR A 249 -11.56 -34.92 10.92
C THR A 249 -12.23 -34.23 12.09
N THR A 250 -13.28 -33.47 11.79
CA THR A 250 -14.15 -32.85 12.81
C THR A 250 -15.63 -33.06 12.48
N ALA A 251 -16.49 -33.12 13.50
CA ALA A 251 -17.94 -33.21 13.35
C ALA A 251 -18.56 -31.81 13.54
N ILE A 252 -19.35 -31.37 12.58
CA ILE A 252 -20.13 -30.14 12.64
C ILE A 252 -21.59 -30.52 12.89
N ASN A 253 -22.06 -30.33 14.11
CA ASN A 253 -23.42 -30.64 14.51
C ASN A 253 -24.13 -29.36 14.96
N LEU A 254 -25.16 -28.97 14.21
CA LEU A 254 -25.98 -27.79 14.48
C LEU A 254 -27.46 -28.21 14.59
N PRO A 255 -27.91 -28.61 15.78
CA PRO A 255 -29.31 -28.98 16.00
C PRO A 255 -30.21 -27.77 15.84
N TYR A 256 -31.41 -27.97 15.28
CA TYR A 256 -32.43 -26.92 15.08
C TYR A 256 -31.88 -25.74 14.29
N ILE A 257 -31.19 -26.04 13.16
CA ILE A 257 -30.59 -24.97 12.30
C ILE A 257 -31.69 -24.15 11.61
N THR A 258 -32.79 -24.82 11.24
CA THR A 258 -34.00 -24.23 10.70
C THR A 258 -35.21 -25.15 10.92
N ALA A 259 -36.40 -24.79 10.44
CA ALA A 259 -37.59 -25.62 10.49
C ALA A 259 -38.44 -25.40 9.22
N ASP A 260 -39.18 -26.44 8.81
CA ASP A 260 -40.19 -26.40 7.78
C ASP A 260 -41.53 -26.98 8.26
N ALA A 261 -42.47 -27.21 7.36
CA ALA A 261 -43.78 -27.77 7.67
C ALA A 261 -43.71 -29.21 8.27
N THR A 262 -42.59 -29.90 8.07
CA THR A 262 -42.37 -31.27 8.59
C THR A 262 -41.72 -31.29 10.00
N GLY A 263 -41.26 -30.14 10.46
CA GLY A 263 -40.63 -29.96 11.76
C GLY A 263 -39.22 -29.36 11.72
N PRO A 264 -38.51 -29.43 12.86
CA PRO A 264 -37.17 -28.90 12.96
C PRO A 264 -36.18 -29.71 12.12
N LYS A 265 -35.21 -29.01 11.53
CA LYS A 265 -34.12 -29.56 10.72
C LYS A 265 -32.79 -29.40 11.44
N HIS A 266 -31.90 -30.35 11.23
CA HIS A 266 -30.58 -30.40 11.87
C HIS A 266 -29.51 -30.56 10.83
N LEU A 267 -28.38 -29.89 11.01
CA LEU A 267 -27.19 -30.10 10.18
C LEU A 267 -26.21 -30.98 10.99
N ASP A 268 -25.84 -32.11 10.39
CA ASP A 268 -24.80 -33.00 10.92
C ASP A 268 -23.88 -33.44 9.77
N VAL A 269 -22.68 -32.89 9.77
CA VAL A 269 -21.68 -33.08 8.70
C VAL A 269 -20.33 -33.40 9.30
N SER A 270 -19.70 -34.47 8.83
CA SER A 270 -18.31 -34.76 9.14
C SER A 270 -17.42 -34.11 8.07
N LEU A 271 -16.52 -33.22 8.49
CA LEU A 271 -15.57 -32.54 7.62
C LEU A 271 -14.16 -33.07 7.86
N THR A 272 -13.52 -33.58 6.81
CA THR A 272 -12.12 -34.02 6.86
C THR A 272 -11.17 -32.88 6.49
N ARG A 273 -9.91 -32.93 6.99
CA ARG A 273 -8.85 -32.01 6.56
C ARG A 273 -8.59 -32.08 5.05
N ALA A 274 -8.68 -33.28 4.46
CA ALA A 274 -8.53 -33.43 3.00
C ALA A 274 -9.61 -32.65 2.25
N LYS A 275 -10.87 -32.71 2.68
CA LYS A 275 -11.96 -31.92 2.08
C LYS A 275 -11.80 -30.44 2.34
N PHE A 276 -11.40 -30.04 3.53
CA PHE A 276 -11.07 -28.64 3.83
C PHE A 276 -9.97 -28.12 2.91
N ASN A 277 -8.88 -28.88 2.70
CA ASN A 277 -7.79 -28.51 1.81
C ASN A 277 -8.29 -28.37 0.37
N GLU A 278 -9.16 -29.30 -0.10
CA GLU A 278 -9.78 -29.21 -1.44
C GLU A 278 -10.57 -27.92 -1.63
N LEU A 279 -11.37 -27.53 -0.61
CA LEU A 279 -12.21 -26.32 -0.63
C LEU A 279 -11.40 -25.02 -0.61
N THR A 280 -10.17 -25.04 -0.11
CA THR A 280 -9.37 -23.85 0.19
C THR A 280 -8.04 -23.79 -0.57
N VAL A 281 -7.79 -24.71 -1.51
CA VAL A 281 -6.51 -24.79 -2.24
C VAL A 281 -6.19 -23.49 -2.98
N ASP A 282 -7.19 -22.88 -3.61
CA ASP A 282 -7.04 -21.62 -4.34
C ASP A 282 -6.67 -20.45 -3.40
N LEU A 283 -7.16 -20.46 -2.17
CA LEU A 283 -6.80 -19.42 -1.17
C LEU A 283 -5.34 -19.56 -0.74
N VAL A 284 -4.85 -20.80 -0.56
CA VAL A 284 -3.43 -21.05 -0.26
C VAL A 284 -2.55 -20.64 -1.44
N GLU A 285 -2.94 -20.98 -2.67
CA GLU A 285 -2.21 -20.62 -3.89
C GLU A 285 -2.14 -19.09 -4.09
N ARG A 286 -3.22 -18.37 -3.74
CA ARG A 286 -3.22 -16.90 -3.80
C ARG A 286 -2.13 -16.27 -2.94
N THR A 287 -1.73 -16.87 -1.83
CA THR A 287 -0.64 -16.36 -0.99
C THR A 287 0.73 -16.53 -1.63
N MET A 288 0.91 -17.52 -2.51
CA MET A 288 2.20 -17.87 -3.08
C MET A 288 2.71 -16.85 -4.12
N LYS A 289 1.80 -16.13 -4.78
CA LYS A 289 2.20 -15.08 -5.74
C LYS A 289 2.87 -13.89 -5.03
N PRO A 290 2.27 -13.26 -4.00
CA PRO A 290 2.94 -12.22 -3.22
C PRO A 290 4.27 -12.69 -2.60
N VAL A 291 4.36 -13.97 -2.18
CA VAL A 291 5.63 -14.51 -1.64
C VAL A 291 6.74 -14.46 -2.68
N ARG A 292 6.47 -14.94 -3.91
CA ARG A 292 7.46 -14.86 -5.00
C ARG A 292 7.82 -13.43 -5.31
N GLN A 293 6.83 -12.55 -5.42
CA GLN A 293 7.03 -11.14 -5.71
C GLN A 293 7.92 -10.46 -4.67
N ALA A 294 7.67 -10.67 -3.37
CA ALA A 294 8.49 -10.07 -2.31
C ALA A 294 9.95 -10.57 -2.36
N MET A 295 10.15 -11.84 -2.66
CA MET A 295 11.50 -12.41 -2.83
C MET A 295 12.22 -11.84 -4.06
N ASP A 296 11.52 -11.74 -5.19
CA ASP A 296 12.06 -11.16 -6.43
C ASP A 296 12.40 -9.68 -6.23
N ASP A 297 11.52 -8.91 -5.60
CA ASP A 297 11.74 -7.49 -5.30
C ASP A 297 12.93 -7.28 -4.34
N ALA A 298 13.12 -8.18 -3.39
CA ALA A 298 14.29 -8.17 -2.49
C ALA A 298 15.57 -8.73 -3.14
N GLY A 299 15.49 -9.27 -4.35
CA GLY A 299 16.62 -9.90 -5.05
C GLY A 299 17.14 -11.17 -4.38
N LEU A 300 16.30 -11.88 -3.61
CA LEU A 300 16.69 -13.04 -2.81
C LEU A 300 16.22 -14.36 -3.40
N LYS A 301 17.03 -15.39 -3.22
CA LYS A 301 16.66 -16.79 -3.47
C LYS A 301 16.17 -17.44 -2.18
N PRO A 302 15.41 -18.55 -2.25
CA PRO A 302 15.00 -19.29 -1.05
C PRO A 302 16.16 -19.67 -0.11
N SER A 303 17.34 -19.98 -0.66
CA SER A 303 18.55 -20.31 0.10
C SER A 303 19.13 -19.16 0.92
N ASP A 304 18.74 -17.91 0.62
CA ASP A 304 19.26 -16.72 1.27
C ASP A 304 18.47 -16.37 2.55
N LEU A 305 17.32 -17.03 2.74
CA LEU A 305 16.47 -16.86 3.91
C LEU A 305 17.01 -17.66 5.10
N HIS A 306 17.28 -16.97 6.19
CA HIS A 306 17.70 -17.58 7.45
C HIS A 306 16.53 -18.11 8.27
N LYS A 307 15.38 -17.41 8.23
CA LYS A 307 14.16 -17.75 8.98
C LYS A 307 12.90 -17.35 8.20
N VAL A 308 11.83 -18.08 8.48
CA VAL A 308 10.46 -17.72 8.07
C VAL A 308 9.62 -17.63 9.33
N LEU A 309 9.14 -16.44 9.66
CA LEU A 309 8.24 -16.20 10.79
C LEU A 309 6.81 -16.34 10.30
N LEU A 310 6.04 -17.21 10.96
CA LEU A 310 4.62 -17.41 10.70
C LEU A 310 3.81 -16.60 11.69
N VAL A 311 3.08 -15.61 11.20
CA VAL A 311 2.28 -14.66 11.98
C VAL A 311 0.81 -14.76 11.56
N GLY A 312 -0.09 -14.45 12.49
CA GLY A 312 -1.53 -14.58 12.29
C GLY A 312 -2.05 -16.01 12.49
N GLY A 313 -3.24 -16.13 13.08
CA GLY A 313 -3.81 -17.42 13.47
C GLY A 313 -4.03 -18.40 12.32
N SER A 314 -4.25 -17.91 11.08
CA SER A 314 -4.47 -18.75 9.90
C SER A 314 -3.21 -19.45 9.40
N THR A 315 -2.02 -19.04 9.85
CA THR A 315 -0.75 -19.76 9.57
C THR A 315 -0.65 -21.11 10.29
N ARG A 316 -1.56 -21.39 11.22
CA ARG A 316 -1.67 -22.70 11.88
C ARG A 316 -2.23 -23.78 10.96
N ILE A 317 -2.86 -23.42 9.84
CA ILE A 317 -3.39 -24.35 8.83
C ILE A 317 -2.24 -25.14 8.21
N PRO A 318 -2.24 -26.50 8.29
CA PRO A 318 -1.12 -27.32 7.81
C PRO A 318 -0.80 -27.10 6.32
N ALA A 319 -1.82 -26.97 5.45
CA ALA A 319 -1.63 -26.73 4.02
C ALA A 319 -0.89 -25.40 3.75
N VAL A 320 -1.10 -24.37 4.58
CA VAL A 320 -0.36 -23.10 4.50
C VAL A 320 1.10 -23.32 4.87
N GLN A 321 1.37 -24.03 5.97
CA GLN A 321 2.75 -24.32 6.41
C GLN A 321 3.52 -25.14 5.36
N GLU A 322 2.86 -26.13 4.77
CA GLU A 322 3.43 -26.96 3.70
C GLU A 322 3.73 -26.14 2.44
N ALA A 323 2.83 -25.25 2.04
CA ALA A 323 3.02 -24.37 0.89
C ALA A 323 4.20 -23.40 1.10
N VAL A 324 4.29 -22.78 2.28
CA VAL A 324 5.41 -21.89 2.63
C VAL A 324 6.73 -22.65 2.63
N LYS A 325 6.79 -23.84 3.25
CA LYS A 325 7.97 -24.69 3.22
C LYS A 325 8.35 -25.10 1.80
N GLY A 326 7.34 -25.41 0.98
CA GLY A 326 7.54 -25.80 -0.43
C GLY A 326 8.21 -24.72 -1.28
N ILE A 327 7.88 -23.44 -1.04
CA ILE A 327 8.41 -22.32 -1.80
C ILE A 327 9.73 -21.78 -1.23
N THR A 328 9.90 -21.79 0.10
CA THR A 328 11.08 -21.22 0.78
C THR A 328 12.17 -22.27 1.09
N GLY A 329 11.83 -23.55 1.09
CA GLY A 329 12.70 -24.61 1.56
C GLY A 329 12.93 -24.61 3.08
N THR A 330 12.37 -23.65 3.80
CA THR A 330 12.59 -23.41 5.24
C THR A 330 11.31 -23.66 6.02
N GLU A 331 11.41 -24.37 7.15
CA GLU A 331 10.26 -24.54 8.05
C GLU A 331 9.94 -23.24 8.78
N GLY A 332 8.63 -23.00 8.98
CA GLY A 332 8.16 -21.85 9.77
C GLY A 332 8.71 -21.92 11.21
N PHE A 333 9.25 -20.80 11.66
CA PHE A 333 9.78 -20.65 13.03
C PHE A 333 8.61 -20.66 14.03
N LYS A 334 8.72 -21.49 15.06
CA LYS A 334 7.67 -21.72 16.08
C LYS A 334 7.99 -21.07 17.43
N GLY A 335 9.06 -20.28 17.51
CA GLY A 335 9.51 -19.66 18.76
C GLY A 335 8.77 -18.39 19.18
N ILE A 336 7.87 -17.88 18.34
CA ILE A 336 6.99 -16.73 18.66
C ILE A 336 5.54 -17.16 18.66
N ASN A 337 4.71 -16.51 19.48
CA ASN A 337 3.26 -16.70 19.42
C ASN A 337 2.68 -15.87 18.28
N PRO A 338 2.10 -16.50 17.23
CA PRO A 338 1.59 -15.79 16.06
C PRO A 338 0.39 -14.87 16.34
N ASP A 339 -0.25 -15.01 17.50
CA ASP A 339 -1.42 -14.21 17.90
C ASP A 339 -1.03 -13.00 18.77
N GLU A 340 0.22 -12.91 19.25
CA GLU A 340 0.68 -11.92 20.22
C GLU A 340 1.91 -11.12 19.75
N CYS A 341 2.74 -11.69 18.89
CA CYS A 341 4.04 -11.11 18.52
C CYS A 341 3.93 -9.70 17.91
N VAL A 342 2.84 -9.41 17.22
CA VAL A 342 2.58 -8.10 16.62
C VAL A 342 2.36 -7.04 17.71
N ALA A 343 1.55 -7.32 18.72
CA ALA A 343 1.35 -6.43 19.87
C ALA A 343 2.63 -6.25 20.69
N VAL A 344 3.39 -7.33 20.88
CA VAL A 344 4.71 -7.31 21.53
C VAL A 344 5.67 -6.37 20.80
N GLY A 345 5.77 -6.48 19.48
CA GLY A 345 6.62 -5.59 18.68
C GLY A 345 6.15 -4.12 18.71
N ALA A 346 4.83 -3.89 18.72
CA ALA A 346 4.27 -2.55 18.91
C ALA A 346 4.62 -1.96 20.30
N ALA A 347 4.63 -2.76 21.34
CA ALA A 347 5.04 -2.31 22.69
C ALA A 347 6.54 -2.01 22.74
N ILE A 348 7.39 -2.82 22.09
CA ILE A 348 8.83 -2.54 21.94
C ILE A 348 9.03 -1.19 21.22
N GLN A 349 8.31 -0.94 20.13
CA GLN A 349 8.34 0.35 19.43
C GLN A 349 7.91 1.51 20.35
N GLY A 350 6.94 1.28 21.24
CA GLY A 350 6.59 2.24 22.29
C GLY A 350 7.78 2.55 23.21
N GLY A 351 8.52 1.52 23.62
CA GLY A 351 9.74 1.66 24.41
C GLY A 351 10.89 2.38 23.68
N VAL A 352 11.00 2.20 22.36
CA VAL A 352 11.95 2.98 21.54
C VAL A 352 11.58 4.46 21.56
N LEU A 353 10.29 4.80 21.44
CA LEU A 353 9.82 6.18 21.46
C LEU A 353 9.97 6.87 22.82
N THR A 354 9.92 6.12 23.94
CA THR A 354 10.16 6.65 25.30
C THR A 354 11.66 6.67 25.67
N GLY A 355 12.51 5.99 24.88
CA GLY A 355 13.95 5.82 25.17
C GLY A 355 14.25 4.71 26.19
N ASP A 356 13.24 3.89 26.55
CA ASP A 356 13.42 2.72 27.42
C ASP A 356 14.16 1.59 26.68
N VAL A 357 13.95 1.49 25.36
CA VAL A 357 14.72 0.64 24.44
C VAL A 357 15.63 1.53 23.61
N LYS A 358 16.92 1.22 23.63
CA LYS A 358 17.95 1.98 22.90
C LYS A 358 18.53 1.14 21.79
N ASP A 359 19.16 1.82 20.84
CA ASP A 359 19.93 1.20 19.76
C ASP A 359 19.09 0.30 18.83
N VAL A 360 17.80 0.62 18.66
CA VAL A 360 16.90 -0.04 17.70
C VAL A 360 16.42 0.99 16.68
N VAL A 361 16.71 0.73 15.42
CA VAL A 361 16.27 1.52 14.26
C VAL A 361 15.37 0.69 13.38
N LEU A 362 14.21 1.24 13.06
CA LEU A 362 13.22 0.62 12.19
C LEU A 362 13.14 1.38 10.88
N LEU A 363 13.43 0.71 9.77
CA LEU A 363 13.31 1.22 8.41
C LEU A 363 12.24 0.42 7.66
N ASP A 364 11.14 1.09 7.34
CA ASP A 364 10.02 0.51 6.60
C ASP A 364 10.00 1.01 5.15
N VAL A 365 9.13 0.47 4.29
CA VAL A 365 9.07 0.82 2.87
C VAL A 365 7.66 1.19 2.41
N THR A 366 7.58 1.97 1.33
CA THR A 366 6.31 2.23 0.63
C THR A 366 5.92 1.02 -0.23
N PRO A 367 4.65 0.55 -0.17
CA PRO A 367 4.24 -0.66 -0.88
C PRO A 367 4.07 -0.48 -2.40
N LEU A 368 3.83 0.74 -2.87
CA LEU A 368 3.58 1.08 -4.28
C LEU A 368 4.28 2.38 -4.68
N SER A 369 4.58 2.50 -5.97
CA SER A 369 5.14 3.72 -6.57
C SER A 369 4.17 4.89 -6.49
N LEU A 370 4.72 6.09 -6.28
CA LEU A 370 4.00 7.36 -6.18
C LEU A 370 4.52 8.34 -7.23
N GLY A 371 3.64 9.12 -7.81
CA GLY A 371 3.99 10.11 -8.82
C GLY A 371 2.82 10.99 -9.21
N ILE A 372 2.99 11.69 -10.33
CA ILE A 372 1.96 12.60 -10.87
C ILE A 372 1.68 12.29 -12.35
N GLU A 373 0.51 12.72 -12.79
CA GLU A 373 0.19 12.79 -14.22
C GLU A 373 0.95 13.93 -14.87
N THR A 374 1.60 13.64 -16.00
CA THR A 374 2.28 14.60 -16.84
C THR A 374 1.65 14.67 -18.23
N MET A 375 2.17 15.53 -19.09
CA MET A 375 1.63 15.79 -20.42
C MET A 375 1.46 14.48 -21.22
N GLY A 376 0.30 14.32 -21.85
CA GLY A 376 -0.06 13.10 -22.59
C GLY A 376 -0.66 11.99 -21.72
N GLY A 377 -0.99 12.26 -20.46
CA GLY A 377 -1.57 11.27 -19.54
C GLY A 377 -0.55 10.23 -19.05
N VAL A 378 0.74 10.57 -19.08
CA VAL A 378 1.83 9.69 -18.60
C VAL A 378 1.93 9.77 -17.09
N PHE A 379 2.16 8.63 -16.44
CA PHE A 379 2.49 8.55 -15.01
C PHE A 379 4.00 8.74 -14.84
N THR A 380 4.40 9.88 -14.29
CA THR A 380 5.79 10.16 -13.94
C THR A 380 6.01 9.81 -12.47
N ARG A 381 6.82 8.77 -12.23
CA ARG A 381 7.17 8.29 -10.89
C ARG A 381 8.17 9.24 -10.24
N LEU A 382 7.94 9.57 -8.97
CA LEU A 382 8.89 10.29 -8.13
C LEU A 382 9.44 9.39 -7.02
N ILE A 383 8.62 8.47 -6.51
CA ILE A 383 9.01 7.50 -5.49
C ILE A 383 8.64 6.11 -6.00
N ASP A 384 9.63 5.23 -6.08
CA ASP A 384 9.43 3.84 -6.48
C ASP A 384 8.90 3.00 -5.31
N ARG A 385 8.18 1.91 -5.61
CA ARG A 385 7.78 0.93 -4.60
C ARG A 385 9.01 0.38 -3.88
N ASN A 386 8.83 -0.06 -2.66
CA ASN A 386 9.90 -0.53 -1.76
C ASN A 386 10.99 0.54 -1.47
N THR A 387 10.68 1.83 -1.66
CA THR A 387 11.55 2.90 -1.16
C THR A 387 11.41 3.00 0.36
N THR A 388 12.54 3.02 1.06
CA THR A 388 12.61 3.18 2.53
C THR A 388 11.96 4.48 2.99
N ILE A 389 11.19 4.42 4.07
CA ILE A 389 10.50 5.57 4.69
C ILE A 389 11.01 5.80 6.13
N PRO A 390 11.06 7.07 6.60
CA PRO A 390 10.57 8.29 5.96
C PRO A 390 11.44 8.71 4.77
N THR A 391 10.81 9.31 3.75
CA THR A 391 11.52 9.77 2.56
C THR A 391 10.90 11.04 2.00
N ARG A 392 11.74 11.88 1.38
CA ARG A 392 11.32 13.09 0.69
C ARG A 392 12.01 13.16 -0.67
N LYS A 393 11.21 13.28 -1.74
CA LYS A 393 11.73 13.44 -3.10
C LYS A 393 11.03 14.58 -3.81
N SER A 394 11.81 15.36 -4.55
CA SER A 394 11.34 16.49 -5.35
C SER A 394 11.78 16.36 -6.78
N GLN A 395 10.94 16.85 -7.70
CA GLN A 395 11.28 16.95 -9.11
C GLN A 395 10.70 18.25 -9.68
N ILE A 396 11.43 18.89 -10.59
CA ILE A 396 11.00 20.13 -11.26
C ILE A 396 10.23 19.76 -12.52
N PHE A 397 9.04 20.33 -12.64
CA PHE A 397 8.16 20.27 -13.79
C PHE A 397 7.94 21.68 -14.34
N SER A 398 7.24 21.79 -15.48
CA SER A 398 6.96 23.07 -16.10
C SER A 398 5.53 23.14 -16.65
N THR A 399 5.15 24.31 -17.17
CA THR A 399 3.87 24.54 -17.81
C THR A 399 3.82 23.91 -19.21
N ALA A 400 2.64 23.42 -19.62
CA ALA A 400 2.39 22.79 -20.91
C ALA A 400 1.96 23.78 -22.01
N ALA A 401 1.55 24.99 -21.65
CA ALA A 401 1.07 26.02 -22.58
C ALA A 401 1.66 27.40 -22.25
N ASP A 402 1.76 28.26 -23.29
CA ASP A 402 2.19 29.64 -23.13
C ASP A 402 1.18 30.44 -22.28
N GLY A 403 1.71 31.30 -21.40
CA GLY A 403 0.89 32.16 -20.56
C GLY A 403 0.09 31.44 -19.49
N GLN A 404 0.36 30.20 -19.23
CA GLN A 404 -0.34 29.39 -18.23
C GLN A 404 -0.05 29.92 -16.82
N THR A 405 -1.11 30.29 -16.09
CA THR A 405 -1.04 30.88 -14.74
C THR A 405 -1.39 29.91 -13.61
N SER A 406 -1.75 28.67 -13.95
CA SER A 406 -2.07 27.61 -12.99
C SER A 406 -1.72 26.25 -13.56
N VAL A 407 -1.41 25.30 -12.67
CA VAL A 407 -1.23 23.87 -13.00
C VAL A 407 -2.07 23.03 -12.06
N GLU A 408 -2.70 21.99 -12.59
CA GLU A 408 -3.30 20.94 -11.77
C GLU A 408 -2.25 19.86 -11.51
N VAL A 409 -2.08 19.50 -10.24
CA VAL A 409 -1.25 18.38 -9.81
C VAL A 409 -2.16 17.21 -9.51
N HIS A 410 -2.13 16.19 -10.35
CA HIS A 410 -2.87 14.95 -10.20
C HIS A 410 -1.95 13.89 -9.59
N VAL A 411 -2.14 13.60 -8.31
CA VAL A 411 -1.33 12.66 -7.53
C VAL A 411 -1.84 11.25 -7.75
N LEU A 412 -0.91 10.34 -8.07
CA LEU A 412 -1.21 8.96 -8.45
C LEU A 412 -0.37 7.95 -7.68
N GLN A 413 -0.93 6.75 -7.52
CA GLN A 413 -0.26 5.58 -6.94
C GLN A 413 -0.46 4.37 -7.85
N GLY A 414 0.58 3.59 -8.11
CA GLY A 414 0.51 2.35 -8.87
C GLY A 414 1.75 2.10 -9.71
N GLU A 415 1.69 1.06 -10.57
CA GLU A 415 2.83 0.58 -11.34
C GLU A 415 2.66 0.74 -12.86
N ARG A 416 1.52 1.29 -13.32
CA ARG A 416 1.23 1.46 -14.75
C ARG A 416 1.86 2.75 -15.28
N GLU A 417 2.35 2.71 -16.53
CA GLU A 417 2.98 3.85 -17.19
C GLU A 417 2.00 4.99 -17.55
N MET A 418 0.72 4.68 -17.73
CA MET A 418 -0.31 5.67 -18.04
C MET A 418 -1.13 6.04 -16.80
N ALA A 419 -1.35 7.34 -16.60
CA ALA A 419 -2.06 7.90 -15.45
C ALA A 419 -3.47 7.30 -15.26
N ALA A 420 -4.20 7.07 -16.35
CA ALA A 420 -5.57 6.54 -16.34
C ALA A 420 -5.69 5.14 -15.71
N TYR A 421 -4.58 4.41 -15.63
CA TYR A 421 -4.56 3.04 -15.08
C TYR A 421 -3.97 2.96 -13.67
N ASN A 422 -3.63 4.10 -13.10
CA ASN A 422 -3.16 4.22 -11.72
C ASN A 422 -4.23 4.86 -10.83
N LYS A 423 -4.10 4.66 -9.54
CA LYS A 423 -5.03 5.21 -8.56
C LYS A 423 -4.80 6.69 -8.34
N THR A 424 -5.85 7.48 -8.47
CA THR A 424 -5.88 8.86 -7.98
C THR A 424 -5.85 8.89 -6.47
N LEU A 425 -4.82 9.49 -5.89
CA LEU A 425 -4.75 9.82 -4.47
C LEU A 425 -5.34 11.20 -4.16
N GLY A 426 -5.22 12.12 -5.09
CA GLY A 426 -5.78 13.47 -4.94
C GLY A 426 -5.46 14.37 -6.12
N ARG A 427 -6.15 15.52 -6.17
CA ARG A 427 -5.90 16.58 -7.15
C ARG A 427 -5.89 17.91 -6.43
N PHE A 428 -4.97 18.78 -6.79
CA PHE A 428 -4.96 20.15 -6.32
C PHE A 428 -4.38 21.08 -7.39
N GLN A 429 -4.70 22.36 -7.28
CA GLN A 429 -4.30 23.35 -8.27
C GLN A 429 -3.32 24.36 -7.66
N LEU A 430 -2.14 24.49 -8.24
CA LEU A 430 -1.23 25.59 -7.98
C LEU A 430 -1.61 26.77 -8.88
N THR A 431 -1.91 27.92 -8.29
CA THR A 431 -2.33 29.14 -8.98
C THR A 431 -1.34 30.28 -8.73
N GLY A 432 -1.40 31.32 -9.58
CA GLY A 432 -0.57 32.52 -9.42
C GLY A 432 0.85 32.35 -9.97
N ILE A 433 1.04 31.43 -10.92
CA ILE A 433 2.25 31.31 -11.72
C ILE A 433 2.33 32.56 -12.61
N ALA A 434 3.51 33.17 -12.72
CA ALA A 434 3.72 34.29 -13.63
C ALA A 434 3.56 33.85 -15.10
N PRO A 435 2.77 34.57 -15.93
CA PRO A 435 2.66 34.27 -17.35
C PRO A 435 4.04 34.26 -18.01
N ALA A 436 4.37 33.15 -18.67
CA ALA A 436 5.63 32.94 -19.35
C ALA A 436 5.43 31.95 -20.52
N PRO A 437 6.36 31.86 -21.48
CA PRO A 437 6.34 30.77 -22.45
C PRO A 437 6.34 29.39 -21.76
N ARG A 438 5.72 28.40 -22.40
CA ARG A 438 5.73 27.02 -21.91
C ARG A 438 7.17 26.53 -21.67
N GLY A 439 7.36 25.72 -20.63
CA GLY A 439 8.67 25.19 -20.27
C GLY A 439 9.58 26.16 -19.49
N VAL A 440 9.18 27.43 -19.31
CA VAL A 440 9.97 28.44 -18.57
C VAL A 440 9.68 28.41 -17.07
N PRO A 441 8.40 28.38 -16.59
CA PRO A 441 8.13 28.28 -15.17
C PRO A 441 8.69 26.98 -14.58
N GLN A 442 9.31 27.08 -13.42
CA GLN A 442 9.85 25.93 -12.67
C GLN A 442 8.95 25.61 -11.51
N ILE A 443 8.28 24.47 -11.59
CA ILE A 443 7.32 24.00 -10.59
C ILE A 443 7.91 22.78 -9.90
N GLU A 444 8.39 22.96 -8.68
CA GLU A 444 8.90 21.88 -7.85
C GLU A 444 7.73 21.12 -7.22
N VAL A 445 7.59 19.84 -7.56
CA VAL A 445 6.65 18.94 -6.91
C VAL A 445 7.42 18.05 -5.94
N THR A 446 7.00 18.08 -4.67
CA THR A 446 7.65 17.35 -3.58
C THR A 446 6.68 16.34 -3.01
N PHE A 447 7.13 15.10 -2.90
CA PHE A 447 6.50 14.04 -2.12
C PHE A 447 7.25 13.89 -0.81
N ASP A 448 6.54 13.93 0.30
CA ASP A 448 7.05 13.77 1.66
C ASP A 448 6.26 12.65 2.34
N ILE A 449 6.91 11.53 2.63
CA ILE A 449 6.32 10.38 3.31
C ILE A 449 6.91 10.32 4.71
N ASP A 450 6.04 10.41 5.72
CA ASP A 450 6.48 10.31 7.12
C ASP A 450 6.74 8.85 7.53
N ALA A 451 7.27 8.69 8.73
CA ALA A 451 7.55 7.36 9.30
C ALA A 451 6.29 6.49 9.50
N ASN A 452 5.08 7.04 9.43
CA ASN A 452 3.82 6.31 9.50
C ASN A 452 3.32 5.89 8.10
N GLY A 453 4.05 6.25 7.03
CA GLY A 453 3.65 6.03 5.65
C GLY A 453 2.58 7.01 5.15
N ILE A 454 2.37 8.14 5.82
CA ILE A 454 1.41 9.16 5.42
C ILE A 454 2.06 10.10 4.41
N VAL A 455 1.42 10.25 3.24
CA VAL A 455 1.94 11.00 2.11
C VAL A 455 1.42 12.43 2.11
N LYS A 456 2.34 13.39 1.99
CA LYS A 456 2.05 14.79 1.68
C LYS A 456 2.66 15.15 0.35
N VAL A 457 1.93 15.88 -0.47
CA VAL A 457 2.41 16.35 -1.76
C VAL A 457 2.27 17.87 -1.81
N SER A 458 3.35 18.56 -2.15
CA SER A 458 3.33 20.00 -2.39
C SER A 458 3.81 20.33 -3.80
N ALA A 459 3.32 21.43 -4.33
CA ALA A 459 3.80 22.02 -5.57
C ALA A 459 4.13 23.50 -5.32
N LYS A 460 5.34 23.92 -5.72
CA LYS A 460 5.86 25.27 -5.53
C LYS A 460 6.39 25.84 -6.85
N ASP A 461 5.89 27.00 -7.22
CA ASP A 461 6.50 27.78 -8.29
C ASP A 461 7.75 28.50 -7.76
N LEU A 462 8.91 28.11 -8.25
CA LEU A 462 10.19 28.65 -7.81
C LEU A 462 10.39 30.13 -8.21
N GLY A 463 9.69 30.60 -9.26
CA GLY A 463 9.74 31.98 -9.73
C GLY A 463 8.96 32.95 -8.85
N THR A 464 7.75 32.59 -8.43
CA THR A 464 6.87 33.45 -7.62
C THR A 464 6.89 33.12 -6.15
N GLY A 465 7.41 31.94 -5.77
CA GLY A 465 7.36 31.39 -4.41
C GLY A 465 5.97 30.92 -3.97
N LYS A 466 4.98 30.90 -4.87
CA LYS A 466 3.64 30.37 -4.59
C LYS A 466 3.70 28.86 -4.37
N GLU A 467 3.02 28.39 -3.32
CA GLU A 467 3.00 26.99 -2.94
C GLU A 467 1.58 26.54 -2.63
N GLN A 468 1.25 25.32 -2.99
CA GLN A 468 0.04 24.59 -2.59
C GLN A 468 0.43 23.18 -2.18
N GLN A 469 -0.31 22.62 -1.24
CA GLN A 469 -0.08 21.26 -0.76
C GLN A 469 -1.38 20.51 -0.53
N ILE A 470 -1.31 19.19 -0.62
CA ILE A 470 -2.37 18.28 -0.20
C ILE A 470 -1.77 17.21 0.72
N SER A 471 -2.45 16.96 1.83
CA SER A 471 -2.23 15.72 2.58
C SER A 471 -3.21 14.68 2.04
N ILE A 472 -2.70 13.51 1.70
CA ILE A 472 -3.56 12.44 1.20
C ILE A 472 -4.41 11.95 2.36
N THR A 473 -5.71 12.13 2.27
CA THR A 473 -6.67 11.73 3.29
C THR A 473 -7.74 10.79 2.72
N ALA A 474 -8.49 10.15 3.57
CA ALA A 474 -9.36 8.99 3.35
C ALA A 474 -10.37 9.02 2.18
N SER A 475 -10.45 10.09 1.40
CA SER A 475 -11.45 10.21 0.31
C SER A 475 -11.07 9.51 -1.00
N THR A 476 -9.88 8.93 -1.10
CA THR A 476 -9.33 8.47 -2.38
C THR A 476 -8.64 7.10 -2.29
N ASN A 477 -9.25 6.14 -1.60
CA ASN A 477 -8.57 4.87 -1.31
C ASN A 477 -8.70 3.80 -2.38
N LEU A 478 -7.56 3.15 -2.67
CA LEU A 478 -7.53 1.85 -3.32
C LEU A 478 -8.08 0.78 -2.38
N SER A 479 -9.06 0.02 -2.86
CA SER A 479 -9.26 -1.31 -2.33
C SER A 479 -8.06 -2.18 -2.74
N GLN A 480 -7.79 -3.24 -2.02
CA GLN A 480 -6.71 -4.16 -2.40
C GLN A 480 -6.95 -4.86 -3.74
N GLU A 481 -8.19 -5.12 -4.08
CA GLU A 481 -8.53 -5.58 -5.45
C GLU A 481 -8.01 -4.60 -6.50
N ASP A 482 -8.05 -3.29 -6.20
CA ASP A 482 -7.49 -2.27 -7.08
C ASP A 482 -5.95 -2.33 -7.09
N ILE A 483 -5.29 -2.60 -5.97
CA ILE A 483 -3.82 -2.73 -5.90
C ILE A 483 -3.37 -3.99 -6.62
N ASP A 484 -3.91 -5.16 -6.30
CA ASP A 484 -3.57 -6.42 -6.95
C ASP A 484 -3.95 -6.43 -8.42
N LYS A 485 -5.06 -5.78 -8.77
CA LYS A 485 -5.45 -5.56 -10.15
C LYS A 485 -4.46 -4.62 -10.84
N ALA A 486 -4.04 -3.53 -10.20
CA ALA A 486 -3.05 -2.61 -10.73
C ALA A 486 -1.70 -3.28 -10.99
N VAL A 487 -1.21 -4.09 -10.04
CA VAL A 487 0.04 -4.85 -10.21
C VAL A 487 -0.08 -5.91 -11.31
N LYS A 488 -1.16 -6.69 -11.32
CA LYS A 488 -1.41 -7.69 -12.38
C LYS A 488 -1.58 -7.05 -13.75
N GLU A 489 -2.32 -5.95 -13.82
CA GLU A 489 -2.52 -5.21 -15.05
C GLU A 489 -1.21 -4.57 -15.51
N ALA A 490 -0.38 -4.05 -14.59
CA ALA A 490 0.94 -3.55 -14.92
C ALA A 490 1.84 -4.63 -15.53
N GLU A 491 1.87 -5.83 -14.95
CA GLU A 491 2.64 -6.96 -15.49
C GLU A 491 2.11 -7.45 -16.84
N GLN A 492 0.79 -7.56 -16.99
CA GLN A 492 0.13 -8.04 -18.21
C GLN A 492 0.29 -7.08 -19.39
N TYR A 493 0.19 -5.79 -19.11
CA TYR A 493 0.17 -4.74 -20.13
C TYR A 493 1.45 -3.89 -20.15
N ALA A 494 2.52 -4.31 -19.47
CA ALA A 494 3.77 -3.56 -19.41
C ALA A 494 4.36 -3.24 -20.80
N ALA A 495 4.26 -4.19 -21.74
CA ALA A 495 4.73 -3.97 -23.10
C ALA A 495 3.84 -2.98 -23.88
N GLU A 496 2.51 -3.06 -23.69
CA GLU A 496 1.54 -2.17 -24.33
C GLU A 496 1.64 -0.74 -23.76
N ASP A 497 1.76 -0.63 -22.44
CA ASP A 497 1.94 0.67 -21.77
C ASP A 497 3.26 1.33 -22.16
N LYS A 498 4.34 0.56 -22.27
CA LYS A 498 5.64 1.04 -22.73
C LYS A 498 5.57 1.59 -24.16
N ALA A 499 4.90 0.85 -25.06
CA ALA A 499 4.70 1.32 -26.44
C ALA A 499 3.87 2.61 -26.48
N LYS A 500 2.81 2.71 -25.67
CA LYS A 500 1.95 3.89 -25.60
C LYS A 500 2.65 5.09 -24.98
N LYS A 501 3.51 4.86 -23.97
CA LYS A 501 4.37 5.91 -23.44
C LYS A 501 5.36 6.40 -24.48
N GLU A 502 6.03 5.51 -25.22
CA GLU A 502 6.95 5.87 -26.30
C GLU A 502 6.25 6.69 -27.39
N GLU A 503 5.00 6.33 -27.74
CA GLU A 503 4.16 7.11 -28.67
C GLU A 503 3.96 8.53 -28.15
N VAL A 504 3.50 8.69 -26.92
CA VAL A 504 3.24 9.99 -26.28
C VAL A 504 4.53 10.81 -26.16
N ASP A 505 5.63 10.23 -25.70
CA ASP A 505 6.91 10.90 -25.55
C ASP A 505 7.46 11.37 -26.92
N THR A 506 7.25 10.59 -27.97
CA THR A 506 7.65 10.95 -29.35
C THR A 506 6.84 12.14 -29.85
N HIS A 507 5.52 12.15 -29.68
CA HIS A 507 4.67 13.29 -30.02
C HIS A 507 5.06 14.57 -29.27
N ASN A 508 5.28 14.44 -27.96
CA ASN A 508 5.70 15.55 -27.11
C ASN A 508 7.05 16.14 -27.54
N THR A 509 8.01 15.27 -27.89
CA THR A 509 9.33 15.68 -28.38
C THR A 509 9.20 16.42 -29.71
N ALA A 510 8.39 15.91 -30.65
CA ALA A 510 8.11 16.54 -31.93
C ALA A 510 7.50 17.94 -31.75
N ASP A 511 6.50 18.09 -30.88
CA ASP A 511 5.88 19.37 -30.56
C ASP A 511 6.86 20.37 -29.94
N GLN A 512 7.74 19.90 -29.06
CA GLN A 512 8.78 20.72 -28.46
C GLN A 512 9.78 21.22 -29.50
N VAL A 513 10.24 20.35 -30.40
CA VAL A 513 11.17 20.70 -31.47
C VAL A 513 10.54 21.72 -32.44
N VAL A 514 9.26 21.50 -32.83
CA VAL A 514 8.50 22.46 -33.64
C VAL A 514 8.48 23.83 -32.98
N TYR A 515 8.02 23.89 -31.72
CA TYR A 515 7.89 25.12 -30.96
C TYR A 515 9.23 25.88 -30.84
N GLN A 516 10.28 25.15 -30.42
CA GLN A 516 11.62 25.73 -30.24
C GLN A 516 12.18 26.28 -31.55
N THR A 517 12.01 25.51 -32.64
CA THR A 517 12.50 25.91 -33.96
C THR A 517 11.77 27.13 -34.48
N GLU A 518 10.44 27.19 -34.42
CA GLU A 518 9.65 28.35 -34.85
C GLU A 518 9.97 29.61 -34.04
N LYS A 519 10.13 29.47 -32.70
CA LYS A 519 10.55 30.57 -31.84
C LYS A 519 11.91 31.11 -32.25
N THR A 520 12.89 30.24 -32.44
CA THR A 520 14.25 30.65 -32.82
C THR A 520 14.30 31.24 -34.24
N LEU A 521 13.52 30.70 -35.19
CA LEU A 521 13.38 31.31 -36.53
C LEU A 521 12.80 32.72 -36.47
N GLY A 522 11.91 33.00 -35.53
CA GLY A 522 11.38 34.35 -35.26
C GLY A 522 12.45 35.29 -34.68
N GLU A 523 13.27 34.82 -33.77
CA GLU A 523 14.33 35.58 -33.10
C GLU A 523 15.53 35.85 -34.03
N LEU A 524 15.84 34.95 -34.97
CA LEU A 524 16.93 35.09 -35.91
C LEU A 524 16.63 36.13 -36.99
N GLY A 525 15.36 36.36 -37.36
CA GLY A 525 14.90 37.38 -38.29
C GLY A 525 15.69 37.39 -39.61
N ASP A 526 16.40 38.51 -39.88
CA ASP A 526 17.20 38.72 -41.10
C ASP A 526 18.65 38.18 -41.01
N LYS A 527 19.01 37.49 -39.91
CA LYS A 527 20.35 36.91 -39.70
C LYS A 527 20.59 35.63 -40.51
N ILE A 528 19.55 35.06 -41.07
CA ILE A 528 19.59 33.87 -41.93
C ILE A 528 19.01 34.21 -43.31
N SER A 529 19.49 33.54 -44.36
CA SER A 529 18.99 33.74 -45.71
C SER A 529 17.53 33.26 -45.86
N ALA A 530 16.80 33.87 -46.79
CA ALA A 530 15.42 33.47 -47.08
C ALA A 530 15.31 31.99 -47.50
N GLU A 531 16.35 31.47 -48.16
CA GLU A 531 16.42 30.07 -48.61
C GLU A 531 16.61 29.10 -47.45
N GLU A 532 17.46 29.41 -46.46
CA GLU A 532 17.66 28.65 -45.24
C GLU A 532 16.40 28.65 -44.36
N LYS A 533 15.76 29.81 -44.20
CA LYS A 533 14.50 29.95 -43.48
C LYS A 533 13.40 29.09 -44.10
N ALA A 534 13.29 29.12 -45.46
CA ALA A 534 12.31 28.30 -46.16
C ALA A 534 12.57 26.81 -46.04
N SER A 535 13.85 26.38 -46.01
CA SER A 535 14.24 24.98 -45.84
C SER A 535 13.86 24.46 -44.45
N ILE A 536 14.16 25.21 -43.36
CA ILE A 536 13.79 24.82 -42.00
C ILE A 536 12.27 24.82 -41.83
N GLN A 537 11.58 25.85 -42.38
CA GLN A 537 10.11 25.92 -42.30
C GLN A 537 9.45 24.74 -43.00
N ALA A 538 9.97 24.31 -44.16
CA ALA A 538 9.46 23.13 -44.87
C ALA A 538 9.62 21.83 -44.04
N ALA A 539 10.74 21.67 -43.33
CA ALA A 539 10.96 20.54 -42.43
C ALA A 539 10.02 20.60 -41.22
N VAL A 540 9.81 21.78 -40.64
CA VAL A 540 8.84 21.99 -39.53
C VAL A 540 7.42 21.69 -39.98
N ASP A 541 6.99 22.17 -41.15
CA ASP A 541 5.63 21.90 -41.65
C ASP A 541 5.43 20.40 -41.94
N LYS A 542 6.45 19.72 -42.47
CA LYS A 542 6.45 18.27 -42.65
C LYS A 542 6.31 17.54 -41.29
N LEU A 543 7.07 17.95 -40.28
CA LEU A 543 7.00 17.37 -38.95
C LEU A 543 5.59 17.56 -38.33
N LYS A 544 5.00 18.75 -38.47
CA LYS A 544 3.62 19.02 -38.00
C LYS A 544 2.58 18.12 -38.67
N GLU A 545 2.73 17.81 -39.96
CA GLU A 545 1.82 16.90 -40.66
C GLU A 545 2.01 15.45 -40.20
N VAL A 546 3.26 14.99 -40.14
CA VAL A 546 3.57 13.60 -39.70
C VAL A 546 3.18 13.38 -38.23
N ASN A 547 3.34 14.41 -37.39
CA ASN A 547 2.99 14.35 -35.96
C ASN A 547 1.47 14.23 -35.67
N LYS A 548 0.61 14.37 -36.67
CA LYS A 548 -0.83 14.09 -36.57
C LYS A 548 -1.15 12.60 -36.74
N GLY A 549 -0.20 11.83 -37.25
CA GLY A 549 -0.35 10.38 -37.47
C GLY A 549 0.12 9.56 -36.28
N THR A 550 0.08 8.24 -36.41
CA THR A 550 0.48 7.26 -35.36
C THR A 550 1.78 6.50 -35.70
N ASP A 551 2.45 6.87 -36.78
CA ASP A 551 3.70 6.24 -37.20
C ASP A 551 4.90 6.86 -36.45
N ILE A 552 5.28 6.20 -35.35
CA ILE A 552 6.35 6.64 -34.43
C ILE A 552 7.69 6.82 -35.15
N GLU A 553 8.05 5.91 -36.07
CA GLU A 553 9.32 5.97 -36.78
C GLU A 553 9.34 7.13 -37.77
N ALA A 554 8.22 7.41 -38.45
CA ALA A 554 8.09 8.56 -39.32
C ALA A 554 8.19 9.89 -38.55
N ILE A 555 7.60 9.95 -37.32
CA ILE A 555 7.67 11.13 -36.46
C ILE A 555 9.10 11.36 -35.97
N LYS A 556 9.80 10.33 -35.51
CA LYS A 556 11.21 10.40 -35.11
C LYS A 556 12.11 10.87 -36.27
N ALA A 557 11.94 10.28 -37.46
CA ALA A 557 12.71 10.65 -38.63
C ALA A 557 12.48 12.12 -39.04
N ALA A 558 11.24 12.62 -39.02
CA ALA A 558 10.93 14.01 -39.32
C ALA A 558 11.44 14.96 -38.22
N THR A 559 11.45 14.56 -36.96
CA THR A 559 12.05 15.31 -35.85
C THR A 559 13.54 15.49 -36.03
N ASP A 560 14.25 14.41 -36.37
CA ASP A 560 15.68 14.44 -36.69
C ASP A 560 15.99 15.33 -37.90
N GLU A 561 15.12 15.33 -38.89
CA GLU A 561 15.29 16.19 -40.10
C GLU A 561 15.21 17.66 -39.72
N VAL A 562 14.28 18.08 -38.88
CA VAL A 562 14.20 19.47 -38.38
C VAL A 562 15.44 19.82 -37.57
N GLN A 563 15.90 18.97 -36.68
CA GLN A 563 17.09 19.20 -35.87
C GLN A 563 18.33 19.35 -36.75
N LYS A 564 18.54 18.49 -37.73
CA LYS A 564 19.66 18.56 -38.67
C LYS A 564 19.62 19.84 -39.50
N ALA A 565 18.45 20.23 -40.04
CA ALA A 565 18.29 21.47 -40.78
C ALA A 565 18.62 22.70 -39.92
N PHE A 566 18.21 22.68 -38.65
CA PHE A 566 18.50 23.76 -37.71
C PHE A 566 19.98 23.83 -37.32
N TYR A 567 20.62 22.69 -37.04
CA TYR A 567 22.05 22.62 -36.72
C TYR A 567 22.93 23.12 -37.87
N ALA A 568 22.61 22.76 -39.12
CA ALA A 568 23.35 23.20 -40.28
C ALA A 568 23.37 24.73 -40.44
N VAL A 569 22.26 25.40 -40.06
CA VAL A 569 22.18 26.88 -40.10
C VAL A 569 22.88 27.51 -38.89
N SER A 570 22.74 26.90 -37.70
CA SER A 570 23.43 27.35 -36.48
C SER A 570 24.94 27.29 -36.61
N GLU A 571 25.49 26.24 -37.23
CA GLU A 571 26.93 26.12 -37.49
C GLU A 571 27.45 27.20 -38.41
N LYS A 572 26.73 27.53 -39.49
CA LYS A 572 27.09 28.63 -40.40
C LYS A 572 27.03 30.01 -39.72
N LEU A 573 26.07 30.24 -38.85
CA LEU A 573 25.97 31.46 -38.05
C LEU A 573 27.18 31.63 -37.12
N TYR A 574 27.62 30.54 -36.48
CA TYR A 574 28.82 30.53 -35.66
C TYR A 574 30.10 30.79 -36.49
N GLN A 575 30.22 30.19 -37.67
CA GLN A 575 31.37 30.41 -38.58
C GLN A 575 31.42 31.85 -39.12
N ASN A 576 30.27 32.47 -39.36
CA ASN A 576 30.18 33.86 -39.84
C ASN A 576 30.30 34.91 -38.71
N ALA A 577 30.15 34.52 -37.45
CA ALA A 577 30.29 35.38 -36.25
C ALA A 577 31.71 35.38 -35.68
N ALA A 578 32.63 34.55 -36.19
CA ALA A 578 34.04 34.57 -35.80
C ALA A 578 34.73 35.83 -36.34
N PRO A 579 35.40 36.67 -35.53
CA PRO A 579 36.12 37.85 -35.99
C PRO A 579 37.26 37.43 -36.89
N GLN A 580 37.29 37.96 -38.13
CA GLN A 580 38.51 37.99 -38.96
C GLN A 580 39.47 38.98 -38.35
N ASP A 581 40.29 38.59 -37.38
CA ASP A 581 41.54 39.26 -37.10
C ASP A 581 42.58 38.26 -36.60
N GLY A 582 43.65 38.15 -37.38
CA GLY A 582 44.67 37.15 -37.13
C GLY A 582 45.61 37.50 -35.98
N GLN A 583 45.92 36.53 -35.18
CA GLN A 583 47.27 36.24 -34.68
C GLN A 583 47.38 34.81 -34.19
N PRO A 584 48.44 34.06 -34.46
CA PRO A 584 48.57 32.66 -34.09
C PRO A 584 49.13 32.52 -32.69
N GLY A 585 48.45 31.72 -31.86
CA GLY A 585 49.11 31.26 -30.64
C GLY A 585 48.20 31.12 -29.43
N ALA A 586 47.49 30.01 -29.33
CA ALA A 586 47.28 29.25 -28.12
C ALA A 586 46.41 28.03 -28.46
N GLN A 587 46.89 26.83 -28.14
CA GLN A 587 46.12 25.59 -28.23
C GLN A 587 44.89 25.68 -27.32
N PRO A 588 43.69 25.26 -27.78
CA PRO A 588 42.57 25.10 -26.89
C PRO A 588 42.81 23.87 -26.01
N GLY A 589 42.70 24.08 -24.68
CA GLY A 589 42.58 23.00 -23.72
C GLY A 589 41.27 22.25 -23.97
N ASP A 590 41.36 20.97 -23.78
CA ASP A 590 40.30 19.98 -23.77
C ASP A 590 39.27 20.35 -22.68
N ASP A 591 38.22 21.07 -23.05
CA ASP A 591 37.09 21.32 -22.18
C ASP A 591 36.08 20.18 -22.37
N GLY A 592 36.28 19.15 -21.53
CA GLY A 592 35.43 17.99 -21.42
C GLY A 592 33.97 18.37 -21.16
N VAL A 593 33.12 17.65 -21.81
CA VAL A 593 31.70 17.55 -21.54
C VAL A 593 31.55 17.26 -20.04
N VAL A 594 30.93 18.17 -19.30
CA VAL A 594 30.60 17.95 -17.90
C VAL A 594 29.34 17.10 -17.85
N ASP A 595 29.52 15.81 -17.71
CA ASP A 595 28.47 14.93 -17.17
C ASP A 595 28.18 15.41 -15.74
N ALA A 596 26.92 15.68 -15.48
CA ALA A 596 26.46 16.03 -14.15
C ALA A 596 26.44 14.75 -13.29
N ASP A 597 27.56 14.47 -12.63
CA ASP A 597 27.60 13.51 -11.54
C ASP A 597 26.81 14.05 -10.35
N TYR A 598 25.80 13.29 -9.94
CA TYR A 598 25.09 13.51 -8.69
C TYR A 598 25.96 12.98 -7.54
N GLU A 599 26.57 13.87 -6.79
CA GLU A 599 27.08 13.50 -5.46
C GLU A 599 25.91 13.31 -4.50
N THR A 600 25.77 12.09 -3.99
CA THR A 600 24.99 11.79 -2.80
C THR A 600 25.74 12.35 -1.59
N VAL A 601 25.16 13.30 -0.90
CA VAL A 601 25.62 13.77 0.41
C VAL A 601 25.05 12.85 1.47
N ASP A 602 25.93 12.26 2.27
CA ASP A 602 25.68 11.39 3.45
C ASP A 602 24.71 12.01 4.49
#